data_84f93d97d9eb7fa7c16a74119ce54514
#
_entry.id   84f93d97d9eb7fa7c16a74119ce54514
#
_cell.length_a   1.000
_cell.length_b   1.000
_cell.length_c   1.000
_cell.angle_alpha   90.00
_cell.angle_beta   90.00
_cell.angle_gamma   90.00
#
_symmetry.space_group_name_H-M   'P 1'
#
loop_
_entity.id
_entity.type
_entity.pdbx_description
1 polymer ?
#
loop_
_entity_poly.entity_id
_entity_poly.type
_entity_poly.pdbx_seq_one_letter_code
_entity_poly.pdbx_strand_id
1 'polypeptide(L)'
;MSNIRYNIYPTLLDAFQIYLDADARAEEWWNIDEVGNYRHTPQELAECAEQELIDTINRCREFDTTLADRGTCFNNIVDEMVKEEYAGNDTVEQRTLNGHTFNFDVKMAKGIANMMPGAECQQPVSATIETRHGDVNLYGYVDYWWRDTVIDLKTTRKYDFGKYANHWQRYLYPYCLCKNGCEVSWFQFVVVLMKEKKSTGVVEGEIYTEFYNHYQAIAESKLRNICELFIEWLDGKRELITNKKIFNEHELLRTN
;
A
#
# COMPACT_ATOMS: atom_id res chain seq x y z
N MET A 1 -5.79 -29.01 -7.54
CA MET A 1 -4.85 -28.18 -6.77
C MET A 1 -4.49 -27.00 -7.66
N SER A 2 -4.67 -25.76 -7.19
CA SER A 2 -4.26 -24.59 -7.96
C SER A 2 -2.74 -24.59 -8.09
N ASN A 3 -2.24 -24.39 -9.31
CA ASN A 3 -0.80 -24.32 -9.56
C ASN A 3 -0.39 -22.84 -9.50
N ILE A 4 -0.31 -22.30 -8.28
CA ILE A 4 0.11 -20.92 -8.05
C ILE A 4 1.53 -20.74 -8.57
N ARG A 5 1.71 -19.81 -9.51
CA ARG A 5 2.99 -19.50 -10.15
C ARG A 5 3.62 -18.21 -9.66
N TYR A 6 2.81 -17.26 -9.20
CA TYR A 6 3.28 -15.93 -8.82
C TYR A 6 2.66 -15.49 -7.50
N ASN A 7 3.40 -14.73 -6.71
CA ASN A 7 2.95 -14.10 -5.47
C ASN A 7 3.00 -12.57 -5.64
N ILE A 8 1.85 -11.91 -5.62
CA ILE A 8 1.73 -10.47 -5.90
C ILE A 8 0.99 -9.79 -4.74
N TYR A 9 1.50 -8.61 -4.33
CA TYR A 9 0.89 -7.77 -3.31
C TYR A 9 0.73 -6.32 -3.82
N PRO A 10 -0.16 -5.50 -3.22
CA PRO A 10 -0.57 -4.22 -3.82
C PRO A 10 0.58 -3.26 -4.13
N THR A 11 1.56 -3.14 -3.24
CA THR A 11 2.68 -2.21 -3.44
C THR A 11 3.50 -2.52 -4.69
N LEU A 12 3.60 -3.80 -5.10
CA LEU A 12 4.24 -4.14 -6.37
C LEU A 12 3.43 -3.66 -7.56
N LEU A 13 2.11 -3.78 -7.47
CA LEU A 13 1.21 -3.30 -8.52
C LEU A 13 1.20 -1.76 -8.58
N ASP A 14 1.29 -1.07 -7.43
CA ASP A 14 1.43 0.38 -7.38
C ASP A 14 2.75 0.83 -8.05
N ALA A 15 3.86 0.16 -7.75
CA ALA A 15 5.16 0.45 -8.36
C ALA A 15 5.16 0.15 -9.87
N PHE A 16 4.51 -0.94 -10.29
CA PHE A 16 4.36 -1.25 -11.71
C PHE A 16 3.45 -0.27 -12.44
N GLN A 17 2.40 0.24 -11.80
CA GLN A 17 1.55 1.28 -12.36
C GLN A 17 2.34 2.57 -12.63
N ILE A 18 3.26 2.96 -11.73
CA ILE A 18 4.14 4.11 -11.93
C ILE A 18 5.02 3.94 -13.18
N TYR A 19 5.50 2.72 -13.44
CA TYR A 19 6.25 2.41 -14.66
C TYR A 19 5.35 2.53 -15.90
N LEU A 20 4.13 1.98 -15.86
CA LEU A 20 3.19 2.07 -16.99
C LEU A 20 2.75 3.51 -17.29
N ASP A 21 2.66 4.35 -16.27
CA ASP A 21 2.21 5.73 -16.38
C ASP A 21 3.34 6.72 -16.75
N ALA A 22 4.53 6.25 -17.16
CA ALA A 22 5.69 7.10 -17.43
C ALA A 22 5.40 8.21 -18.44
N ASP A 23 4.67 7.91 -19.53
CA ASP A 23 4.27 8.90 -20.54
C ASP A 23 3.35 9.97 -19.95
N ALA A 24 2.31 9.56 -19.21
CA ALA A 24 1.38 10.48 -18.57
C ALA A 24 2.09 11.36 -17.52
N ARG A 25 3.03 10.79 -16.77
CA ARG A 25 3.84 11.50 -15.76
C ARG A 25 4.82 12.49 -16.40
N ALA A 26 5.28 12.24 -17.60
CA ALA A 26 6.12 13.20 -18.33
C ALA A 26 5.37 14.51 -18.62
N GLU A 27 4.06 14.44 -18.82
CA GLU A 27 3.20 15.61 -19.08
C GLU A 27 2.78 16.37 -17.80
N GLU A 28 3.13 15.87 -16.61
CA GLU A 28 2.77 16.54 -15.37
C GLU A 28 3.56 17.83 -15.14
N TRP A 29 2.92 18.83 -14.52
CA TRP A 29 3.47 20.18 -14.30
C TRP A 29 4.84 20.22 -13.62
N TRP A 30 5.13 19.27 -12.72
CA TRP A 30 6.42 19.19 -12.01
C TRP A 30 7.58 18.81 -12.92
N ASN A 31 7.29 18.13 -14.04
CA ASN A 31 8.28 17.69 -15.02
C ASN A 31 8.49 18.72 -16.15
N ILE A 32 7.68 19.77 -16.18
CA ILE A 32 7.77 20.83 -17.20
C ILE A 32 8.48 22.05 -16.60
N ASP A 33 9.50 22.57 -17.28
CA ASP A 33 10.18 23.79 -16.87
C ASP A 33 9.38 25.06 -17.25
N GLU A 34 9.89 26.23 -16.85
CA GLU A 34 9.24 27.52 -17.11
C GLU A 34 9.16 27.86 -18.61
N VAL A 35 9.92 27.17 -19.46
CA VAL A 35 9.99 27.38 -20.92
C VAL A 35 9.16 26.33 -21.68
N GLY A 36 8.63 25.31 -20.98
CA GLY A 36 7.80 24.25 -21.54
C GLY A 36 8.56 23.00 -21.97
N ASN A 37 9.84 22.82 -21.57
CA ASN A 37 10.59 21.62 -21.87
C ASN A 37 10.45 20.58 -20.75
N TYR A 38 10.56 19.32 -21.09
CA TYR A 38 10.64 18.25 -20.09
C TYR A 38 11.95 18.33 -19.30
N ARG A 39 11.85 18.17 -17.98
CA ARG A 39 13.02 17.95 -17.10
C ARG A 39 13.55 16.54 -17.23
N HIS A 40 12.63 15.59 -17.42
CA HIS A 40 12.91 14.18 -17.71
C HIS A 40 12.02 13.73 -18.85
N THR A 41 12.61 13.05 -19.82
CA THR A 41 11.85 12.45 -20.93
C THR A 41 10.99 11.29 -20.43
N PRO A 42 9.91 10.91 -21.15
CA PRO A 42 9.13 9.71 -20.83
C PRO A 42 10.01 8.46 -20.66
N GLN A 43 11.02 8.30 -21.51
CA GLN A 43 11.93 7.17 -21.45
C GLN A 43 12.78 7.18 -20.15
N GLU A 44 13.35 8.31 -19.75
CA GLU A 44 14.09 8.42 -18.48
C GLU A 44 13.22 8.13 -17.28
N LEU A 45 11.95 8.57 -17.29
CA LEU A 45 10.99 8.26 -16.24
C LEU A 45 10.62 6.77 -16.20
N ALA A 46 10.47 6.13 -17.36
CA ALA A 46 10.21 4.70 -17.44
C ALA A 46 11.40 3.88 -16.93
N GLU A 47 12.62 4.21 -17.36
CA GLU A 47 13.86 3.53 -16.94
C GLU A 47 14.07 3.67 -15.42
N CYS A 48 13.84 4.86 -14.86
CA CYS A 48 13.93 5.09 -13.42
C CYS A 48 12.88 4.27 -12.65
N ALA A 49 11.63 4.28 -13.11
CA ALA A 49 10.54 3.52 -12.48
C ALA A 49 10.76 2.01 -12.60
N GLU A 50 11.30 1.52 -13.72
CA GLU A 50 11.67 0.11 -13.90
C GLU A 50 12.75 -0.31 -12.90
N GLN A 51 13.79 0.49 -12.73
CA GLN A 51 14.84 0.18 -11.76
C GLN A 51 14.31 0.18 -10.33
N GLU A 52 13.49 1.17 -9.96
CA GLU A 52 12.85 1.21 -8.64
C GLU A 52 11.94 -0.01 -8.40
N LEU A 53 11.24 -0.49 -9.42
CA LEU A 53 10.41 -1.68 -9.35
C LEU A 53 11.25 -2.94 -9.11
N ILE A 54 12.35 -3.11 -9.87
CA ILE A 54 13.30 -4.21 -9.69
C ILE A 54 13.88 -4.20 -8.27
N ASP A 55 14.32 -3.03 -7.78
CA ASP A 55 14.87 -2.87 -6.44
C ASP A 55 13.83 -3.19 -5.36
N THR A 56 12.58 -2.81 -5.58
CA THR A 56 11.46 -3.13 -4.69
C THR A 56 11.22 -4.64 -4.61
N ILE A 57 11.20 -5.33 -5.75
CA ILE A 57 11.03 -6.79 -5.82
C ILE A 57 12.20 -7.48 -5.12
N ASN A 58 13.42 -7.04 -5.39
CA ASN A 58 14.66 -7.62 -4.84
C ASN A 58 14.91 -7.24 -3.38
N ARG A 59 14.14 -6.29 -2.82
CA ARG A 59 14.29 -5.76 -1.45
C ARG A 59 15.67 -5.17 -1.18
N CYS A 60 16.26 -4.54 -2.20
CA CYS A 60 17.58 -3.90 -2.11
C CYS A 60 17.51 -2.36 -2.11
N ARG A 61 16.30 -1.78 -2.08
CA ARG A 61 16.11 -0.34 -2.04
C ARG A 61 16.55 0.23 -0.70
N GLU A 62 17.59 1.08 -0.74
CA GLU A 62 17.99 1.90 0.40
C GLU A 62 17.21 3.23 0.37
N PHE A 63 16.58 3.60 1.46
CA PHE A 63 15.88 4.87 1.60
C PHE A 63 15.84 5.35 3.06
N ASP A 64 15.67 6.65 3.25
CA ASP A 64 15.42 7.21 4.58
C ASP A 64 14.07 6.70 5.11
N THR A 65 14.13 5.89 6.15
CA THR A 65 12.94 5.25 6.76
C THR A 65 12.17 6.18 7.70
N THR A 66 12.69 7.37 8.02
CA THR A 66 12.12 8.27 9.05
C THR A 66 10.61 8.48 8.89
N LEU A 67 10.12 8.69 7.65
CA LEU A 67 8.69 8.90 7.41
C LEU A 67 7.87 7.61 7.54
N ALA A 68 8.41 6.50 7.07
CA ALA A 68 7.79 5.19 7.19
C ALA A 68 7.72 4.77 8.66
N ASP A 69 8.82 4.94 9.41
CA ASP A 69 8.90 4.63 10.85
C ASP A 69 7.90 5.47 11.64
N ARG A 70 7.77 6.76 11.31
CA ARG A 70 6.75 7.63 11.92
C ARG A 70 5.34 7.13 11.66
N GLY A 71 5.03 6.73 10.43
CA GLY A 71 3.75 6.15 10.05
C GLY A 71 3.47 4.87 10.83
N THR A 72 4.46 3.96 10.87
CA THR A 72 4.35 2.68 11.59
C THR A 72 4.13 2.90 13.09
N CYS A 73 4.90 3.82 13.73
CA CYS A 73 4.71 4.15 15.13
C CYS A 73 3.30 4.67 15.42
N PHE A 74 2.77 5.53 14.54
CA PHE A 74 1.42 6.06 14.69
C PHE A 74 0.35 4.98 14.51
N ASN A 75 0.48 4.13 13.48
CA ASN A 75 -0.44 3.02 13.24
C ASN A 75 -0.50 2.08 14.43
N ASN A 76 0.66 1.76 15.06
CA ASN A 76 0.71 0.92 16.25
C ASN A 76 -0.09 1.53 17.41
N ILE A 77 -0.05 2.86 17.62
CA ILE A 77 -0.86 3.53 18.65
C ILE A 77 -2.37 3.37 18.34
N VAL A 78 -2.76 3.55 17.07
CA VAL A 78 -4.16 3.36 16.66
C VAL A 78 -4.60 1.90 16.85
N ASP A 79 -3.76 0.94 16.45
CA ASP A 79 -4.02 -0.50 16.63
C ASP A 79 -4.25 -0.85 18.10
N GLU A 80 -3.37 -0.38 19.00
CA GLU A 80 -3.50 -0.58 20.45
C GLU A 80 -4.81 0.01 20.99
N MET A 81 -5.24 1.18 20.49
CA MET A 81 -6.50 1.81 20.90
C MET A 81 -7.72 1.06 20.37
N VAL A 82 -7.70 0.61 19.12
CA VAL A 82 -8.80 -0.19 18.53
C VAL A 82 -8.96 -1.51 19.25
N LYS A 83 -7.87 -2.13 19.70
CA LYS A 83 -7.86 -3.39 20.48
C LYS A 83 -8.14 -3.19 21.96
N GLU A 84 -8.32 -1.94 22.42
CA GLU A 84 -8.46 -1.60 23.85
C GLU A 84 -7.24 -2.00 24.71
N GLU A 85 -6.07 -2.09 24.09
CA GLU A 85 -4.79 -2.46 24.73
C GLU A 85 -3.92 -1.24 25.06
N TYR A 86 -4.32 -0.04 24.64
CA TYR A 86 -3.54 1.18 24.85
C TYR A 86 -3.40 1.55 26.32
N ALA A 87 -2.18 1.56 26.82
CA ALA A 87 -1.83 1.91 28.20
C ALA A 87 -0.88 3.14 28.30
N GLY A 88 -0.76 3.92 27.22
CA GLY A 88 0.12 5.08 27.15
C GLY A 88 -0.49 6.36 27.75
N ASN A 89 0.15 7.49 27.44
CA ASN A 89 -0.27 8.81 27.94
C ASN A 89 -1.56 9.31 27.29
N ASP A 90 -2.30 10.17 27.99
CA ASP A 90 -3.56 10.73 27.49
C ASP A 90 -3.43 11.91 26.53
N THR A 91 -2.25 12.54 26.48
CA THR A 91 -2.03 13.77 25.71
C THR A 91 -0.99 13.60 24.62
N VAL A 92 0.22 13.18 25.00
CA VAL A 92 1.35 12.97 24.08
C VAL A 92 1.95 11.60 24.32
N GLU A 93 2.09 10.82 23.27
CA GLU A 93 2.71 9.50 23.30
C GLU A 93 4.02 9.51 22.54
N GLN A 94 5.08 8.98 23.17
CA GLN A 94 6.39 8.83 22.57
C GLN A 94 6.59 7.40 22.07
N ARG A 95 7.03 7.27 20.81
CA ARG A 95 7.39 5.99 20.20
C ARG A 95 8.74 6.07 19.50
N THR A 96 9.47 4.97 19.55
CA THR A 96 10.80 4.84 18.91
C THR A 96 10.81 3.61 18.01
N LEU A 97 11.27 3.78 16.77
CA LEU A 97 11.47 2.71 15.81
C LEU A 97 12.73 3.00 14.98
N ASN A 98 13.58 2.00 14.77
CA ASN A 98 14.83 2.09 14.01
C ASN A 98 15.75 3.28 14.41
N GLY A 99 15.72 3.66 15.70
CA GLY A 99 16.51 4.80 16.23
C GLY A 99 15.83 6.16 16.05
N HIS A 100 14.69 6.25 15.36
CA HIS A 100 13.90 7.47 15.24
C HIS A 100 12.86 7.56 16.37
N THR A 101 12.80 8.69 17.04
CA THR A 101 11.84 8.93 18.14
C THR A 101 10.85 10.01 17.74
N PHE A 102 9.57 9.75 17.97
CA PHE A 102 8.46 10.63 17.62
C PHE A 102 7.56 10.84 18.83
N ASN A 103 6.99 12.04 18.95
CA ASN A 103 5.98 12.38 19.94
C ASN A 103 4.67 12.70 19.23
N PHE A 104 3.60 11.96 19.51
CA PHE A 104 2.32 12.11 18.83
C PHE A 104 1.27 12.75 19.75
N ASP A 105 0.44 13.66 19.21
CA ASP A 105 -0.80 14.03 19.87
C ASP A 105 -1.77 12.83 19.85
N VAL A 106 -2.07 12.33 21.04
CA VAL A 106 -2.93 11.13 21.24
C VAL A 106 -4.35 11.34 20.74
N LYS A 107 -4.83 12.59 20.66
CA LYS A 107 -6.18 12.90 20.17
C LYS A 107 -6.42 12.44 18.73
N MET A 108 -5.38 12.47 17.88
CA MET A 108 -5.50 11.98 16.51
C MET A 108 -5.79 10.47 16.49
N ALA A 109 -5.00 9.68 17.22
CA ALA A 109 -5.18 8.24 17.28
C ALA A 109 -6.52 7.86 17.92
N LYS A 110 -6.91 8.52 19.00
CA LYS A 110 -8.25 8.36 19.63
C LYS A 110 -9.38 8.68 18.66
N GLY A 111 -9.24 9.76 17.87
CA GLY A 111 -10.22 10.14 16.85
C GLY A 111 -10.43 9.04 15.82
N ILE A 112 -9.34 8.44 15.32
CA ILE A 112 -9.39 7.34 14.34
C ILE A 112 -9.97 6.07 14.97
N ALA A 113 -9.48 5.65 16.13
CA ALA A 113 -9.96 4.44 16.80
C ALA A 113 -11.48 4.52 17.10
N ASN A 114 -12.00 5.68 17.47
CA ASN A 114 -13.42 5.91 17.70
C ASN A 114 -14.28 5.82 16.41
N MET A 115 -13.69 5.92 15.22
CA MET A 115 -14.42 5.74 13.95
C MET A 115 -14.73 4.27 13.67
N MET A 116 -13.98 3.33 14.26
CA MET A 116 -14.04 1.90 13.95
C MET A 116 -13.91 1.03 15.22
N PRO A 117 -14.79 1.22 16.21
CA PRO A 117 -14.70 0.48 17.49
C PRO A 117 -14.86 -1.03 17.26
N GLY A 118 -13.88 -1.80 17.77
CA GLY A 118 -13.86 -3.26 17.65
C GLY A 118 -13.51 -3.76 16.23
N ALA A 119 -12.86 -2.94 15.40
CA ALA A 119 -12.36 -3.39 14.11
C ALA A 119 -11.27 -4.47 14.27
N GLU A 120 -11.21 -5.39 13.33
CA GLU A 120 -10.10 -6.33 13.25
C GLU A 120 -8.88 -5.62 12.65
N CYS A 121 -7.73 -5.69 13.35
CA CYS A 121 -6.49 -5.01 12.95
C CYS A 121 -5.51 -5.96 12.28
N GLN A 122 -4.78 -5.46 11.29
CA GLN A 122 -3.64 -6.14 10.63
C GLN A 122 -3.99 -7.55 10.14
N GLN A 123 -5.17 -7.70 9.49
CA GLN A 123 -5.65 -9.00 9.05
C GLN A 123 -4.90 -9.46 7.79
N PRO A 124 -4.26 -10.65 7.83
CA PRO A 124 -3.68 -11.24 6.63
C PRO A 124 -4.80 -11.66 5.68
N VAL A 125 -4.67 -11.29 4.41
CA VAL A 125 -5.61 -11.67 3.36
C VAL A 125 -4.87 -12.29 2.19
N SER A 126 -5.48 -13.30 1.58
CA SER A 126 -5.00 -13.87 0.33
C SER A 126 -6.13 -14.48 -0.49
N ALA A 127 -5.98 -14.46 -1.81
CA ALA A 127 -6.89 -15.15 -2.72
C ALA A 127 -6.15 -15.49 -4.02
N THR A 128 -6.58 -16.56 -4.66
CA THR A 128 -6.08 -16.92 -6.00
C THR A 128 -6.90 -16.21 -7.07
N ILE A 129 -6.21 -15.64 -8.06
CA ILE A 129 -6.81 -15.14 -9.28
C ILE A 129 -6.22 -15.90 -10.48
N GLU A 130 -7.10 -16.37 -11.36
CA GLU A 130 -6.71 -17.05 -12.59
C GLU A 130 -6.34 -16.02 -13.65
N THR A 131 -5.19 -16.22 -14.30
CA THR A 131 -4.71 -15.42 -15.43
C THR A 131 -4.30 -16.31 -16.60
N ARG A 132 -4.11 -15.74 -17.79
CA ARG A 132 -3.61 -16.48 -18.96
C ARG A 132 -2.19 -17.03 -18.77
N HIS A 133 -1.43 -16.53 -17.77
CA HIS A 133 -0.07 -16.97 -17.44
C HIS A 133 -0.03 -17.99 -16.28
N GLY A 134 -1.18 -18.39 -15.77
CA GLY A 134 -1.36 -19.29 -14.63
C GLY A 134 -1.94 -18.59 -13.41
N ASP A 135 -2.06 -19.33 -12.33
CA ASP A 135 -2.67 -18.85 -11.10
C ASP A 135 -1.72 -17.91 -10.34
N VAL A 136 -2.29 -16.82 -9.84
CA VAL A 136 -1.59 -15.83 -9.03
C VAL A 136 -2.16 -15.82 -7.62
N ASN A 137 -1.30 -15.92 -6.62
CA ASN A 137 -1.64 -15.63 -5.23
C ASN A 137 -1.55 -14.12 -4.99
N LEU A 138 -2.70 -13.48 -4.82
CA LEU A 138 -2.81 -12.10 -4.34
C LEU A 138 -2.81 -12.13 -2.82
N TYR A 139 -1.99 -11.30 -2.16
CA TYR A 139 -1.90 -11.30 -0.70
C TYR A 139 -1.54 -9.93 -0.13
N GLY A 140 -1.77 -9.77 1.17
CA GLY A 140 -1.38 -8.58 1.91
C GLY A 140 -1.91 -8.58 3.33
N TYR A 141 -1.85 -7.39 3.95
CA TYR A 141 -2.39 -7.14 5.27
C TYR A 141 -3.33 -5.96 5.19
N VAL A 142 -4.57 -6.16 5.66
CA VAL A 142 -5.57 -5.10 5.81
C VAL A 142 -5.30 -4.38 7.13
N ASP A 143 -5.15 -3.08 7.11
CA ASP A 143 -4.90 -2.32 8.35
C ASP A 143 -6.08 -2.53 9.31
N TYR A 144 -7.33 -2.30 8.84
CA TYR A 144 -8.52 -2.52 9.64
C TYR A 144 -9.67 -3.07 8.78
N TRP A 145 -10.39 -4.03 9.32
CA TRP A 145 -11.65 -4.49 8.77
C TRP A 145 -12.76 -4.27 9.81
N TRP A 146 -13.72 -3.41 9.45
CA TRP A 146 -14.81 -3.02 10.32
C TRP A 146 -16.14 -3.15 9.60
N ARG A 147 -16.99 -4.09 10.08
CA ARG A 147 -18.27 -4.45 9.45
C ARG A 147 -18.04 -4.90 7.99
N ASP A 148 -18.61 -4.14 7.02
CA ASP A 148 -18.49 -4.39 5.58
C ASP A 148 -17.47 -3.44 4.90
N THR A 149 -16.62 -2.77 5.68
CA THR A 149 -15.66 -1.77 5.20
C THR A 149 -14.23 -2.20 5.47
N VAL A 150 -13.42 -2.21 4.44
CA VAL A 150 -11.96 -2.29 4.54
C VAL A 150 -11.39 -0.89 4.68
N ILE A 151 -10.57 -0.67 5.69
CA ILE A 151 -9.98 0.64 5.99
C ILE A 151 -8.46 0.52 5.91
N ASP A 152 -7.83 1.45 5.20
CA ASP A 152 -6.39 1.59 5.06
C ASP A 152 -5.96 2.96 5.59
N LEU A 153 -5.04 2.96 6.56
CA LEU A 153 -4.57 4.16 7.24
C LEU A 153 -3.30 4.69 6.59
N LYS A 154 -3.39 5.88 6.04
CA LYS A 154 -2.29 6.57 5.38
C LYS A 154 -1.80 7.76 6.20
N THR A 155 -0.49 7.85 6.42
CA THR A 155 0.15 9.03 6.97
C THR A 155 0.92 9.78 5.89
N THR A 156 0.83 11.11 5.86
CA THR A 156 1.47 11.91 4.83
C THR A 156 1.81 13.31 5.32
N ARG A 157 2.78 13.97 4.68
CA ARG A 157 3.07 15.40 4.86
C ARG A 157 2.33 16.30 3.88
N LYS A 158 1.81 15.72 2.79
CA LYS A 158 1.11 16.45 1.72
C LYS A 158 -0.05 15.60 1.22
N TYR A 159 -1.23 16.17 1.22
CA TYR A 159 -2.43 15.48 0.81
C TYR A 159 -3.27 16.37 -0.08
N ASP A 160 -3.69 15.81 -1.20
CA ASP A 160 -4.70 16.31 -2.10
C ASP A 160 -5.78 15.22 -2.23
N PHE A 161 -7.04 15.60 -2.30
CA PHE A 161 -8.15 14.65 -2.43
C PHE A 161 -7.97 13.76 -3.68
N GLY A 162 -8.16 12.45 -3.49
CA GLY A 162 -7.97 11.47 -4.55
C GLY A 162 -6.52 10.99 -4.74
N LYS A 163 -5.57 11.47 -3.94
CA LYS A 163 -4.15 11.04 -4.02
C LYS A 163 -3.97 9.52 -4.02
N TYR A 164 -4.80 8.81 -3.26
CA TYR A 164 -4.73 7.36 -3.11
C TYR A 164 -5.78 6.60 -3.93
N ALA A 165 -6.61 7.32 -4.71
CA ALA A 165 -7.74 6.73 -5.44
C ALA A 165 -7.36 5.57 -6.37
N ASN A 166 -6.15 5.57 -6.89
CA ASN A 166 -5.67 4.57 -7.85
C ASN A 166 -4.79 3.48 -7.21
N HIS A 167 -4.58 3.50 -5.88
CA HIS A 167 -3.81 2.45 -5.22
C HIS A 167 -4.49 1.09 -5.29
N TRP A 168 -3.71 0.06 -5.58
CA TRP A 168 -4.20 -1.30 -5.81
C TRP A 168 -4.72 -1.99 -4.54
N GLN A 169 -4.37 -1.50 -3.34
CA GLN A 169 -4.96 -1.93 -2.07
C GLN A 169 -6.48 -1.87 -2.09
N ARG A 170 -7.05 -0.81 -2.68
CA ARG A 170 -8.49 -0.58 -2.82
C ARG A 170 -9.23 -1.70 -3.57
N TYR A 171 -8.56 -2.38 -4.49
CA TYR A 171 -9.13 -3.48 -5.26
C TYR A 171 -8.75 -4.84 -4.66
N LEU A 172 -7.48 -5.02 -4.26
CA LEU A 172 -6.94 -6.31 -3.86
C LEU A 172 -7.48 -6.77 -2.50
N TYR A 173 -7.50 -5.89 -1.49
CA TYR A 173 -7.91 -6.29 -0.15
C TYR A 173 -9.38 -6.71 -0.06
N PRO A 174 -10.35 -5.90 -0.56
CA PRO A 174 -11.75 -6.32 -0.63
C PRO A 174 -11.95 -7.59 -1.47
N TYR A 175 -11.26 -7.69 -2.62
CA TYR A 175 -11.31 -8.88 -3.47
C TYR A 175 -10.92 -10.14 -2.70
N CYS A 176 -9.81 -10.11 -1.97
CA CYS A 176 -9.35 -11.24 -1.17
C CYS A 176 -10.35 -11.62 -0.08
N LEU A 177 -10.88 -10.66 0.66
CA LEU A 177 -11.88 -10.90 1.70
C LEU A 177 -13.16 -11.53 1.11
N CYS A 178 -13.68 -10.98 0.01
CA CYS A 178 -14.87 -11.51 -0.65
C CYS A 178 -14.66 -12.95 -1.18
N LYS A 179 -13.47 -13.28 -1.71
CA LYS A 179 -13.13 -14.65 -2.13
C LYS A 179 -13.08 -15.63 -0.95
N ASN A 180 -12.86 -15.14 0.25
CA ASN A 180 -12.89 -15.93 1.49
C ASN A 180 -14.26 -15.92 2.19
N GLY A 181 -15.31 -15.41 1.52
CA GLY A 181 -16.68 -15.45 2.01
C GLY A 181 -17.08 -14.28 2.91
N CYS A 182 -16.25 -13.26 3.01
CA CYS A 182 -16.57 -12.03 3.75
C CYS A 182 -17.42 -11.09 2.88
N GLU A 183 -18.35 -10.37 3.49
CA GLU A 183 -19.09 -9.30 2.83
C GLU A 183 -18.33 -8.00 2.93
N VAL A 184 -17.95 -7.41 1.80
CA VAL A 184 -17.30 -6.11 1.73
C VAL A 184 -18.01 -5.23 0.71
N SER A 185 -18.56 -4.11 1.17
CA SER A 185 -19.25 -3.11 0.33
C SER A 185 -18.38 -1.89 0.05
N TRP A 186 -17.48 -1.57 0.99
CA TRP A 186 -16.73 -0.32 0.98
C TRP A 186 -15.24 -0.53 1.19
N PHE A 187 -14.49 0.36 0.57
CA PHE A 187 -13.09 0.61 0.91
C PHE A 187 -12.93 2.07 1.34
N GLN A 188 -12.22 2.30 2.44
CA GLN A 188 -11.98 3.64 2.98
C GLN A 188 -10.49 3.90 3.15
N PHE A 189 -10.00 5.01 2.61
CA PHE A 189 -8.75 5.58 3.08
C PHE A 189 -9.02 6.53 4.25
N VAL A 190 -8.30 6.33 5.35
CA VAL A 190 -8.18 7.29 6.44
C VAL A 190 -6.81 7.93 6.31
N VAL A 191 -6.77 9.21 5.97
CA VAL A 191 -5.52 9.91 5.68
C VAL A 191 -5.21 10.91 6.78
N VAL A 192 -4.05 10.76 7.41
CA VAL A 192 -3.56 11.68 8.43
C VAL A 192 -2.49 12.58 7.83
N LEU A 193 -2.83 13.85 7.65
CA LEU A 193 -1.89 14.88 7.23
C LEU A 193 -1.08 15.33 8.44
N MET A 194 0.10 14.75 8.62
CA MET A 194 0.95 14.98 9.78
C MET A 194 1.86 16.18 9.63
N LYS A 195 1.90 17.02 10.67
CA LYS A 195 2.82 18.16 10.81
C LYS A 195 3.49 18.11 12.17
N GLU A 196 4.79 18.28 12.21
CA GLU A 196 5.53 18.42 13.46
C GLU A 196 5.55 19.88 13.89
N LYS A 197 5.09 20.16 15.10
CA LYS A 197 5.07 21.49 15.68
C LYS A 197 6.46 21.89 16.15
N LYS A 198 7.09 22.84 15.48
CA LYS A 198 8.48 23.26 15.75
C LYS A 198 8.76 23.63 17.20
N SER A 199 7.77 24.16 17.93
CA SER A 199 7.94 24.62 19.31
C SER A 199 7.98 23.48 20.35
N THR A 200 7.37 22.33 20.05
CA THR A 200 7.19 21.22 21.00
C THR A 200 7.76 19.89 20.49
N GLY A 201 8.05 19.77 19.18
CA GLY A 201 8.41 18.50 18.55
C GLY A 201 7.25 17.48 18.49
N VAL A 202 6.03 17.90 18.84
CA VAL A 202 4.85 17.01 18.80
C VAL A 202 4.29 16.94 17.39
N VAL A 203 4.02 15.74 16.93
CA VAL A 203 3.35 15.46 15.66
C VAL A 203 1.85 15.61 15.87
N GLU A 204 1.28 16.62 15.23
CA GLU A 204 -0.15 16.91 15.15
C GLU A 204 -0.64 16.67 13.71
N GLY A 205 -1.94 16.62 13.47
CA GLY A 205 -2.44 16.49 12.10
C GLY A 205 -3.95 16.62 11.94
N GLU A 206 -4.34 16.58 10.68
CA GLU A 206 -5.73 16.62 10.25
C GLU A 206 -6.09 15.26 9.66
N ILE A 207 -7.32 14.80 9.90
CA ILE A 207 -7.81 13.50 9.43
C ILE A 207 -8.77 13.76 8.27
N TYR A 208 -8.53 13.10 7.16
CA TYR A 208 -9.39 13.09 5.97
C TYR A 208 -9.84 11.67 5.68
N THR A 209 -11.00 11.51 5.09
CA THR A 209 -11.54 10.20 4.72
C THR A 209 -12.03 10.20 3.28
N GLU A 210 -11.70 9.15 2.56
CA GLU A 210 -12.19 8.90 1.21
C GLU A 210 -12.87 7.55 1.16
N PHE A 211 -14.11 7.48 0.66
CA PHE A 211 -14.88 6.26 0.55
C PHE A 211 -15.03 5.83 -0.91
N TYR A 212 -14.89 4.55 -1.14
CA TYR A 212 -15.03 3.94 -2.45
C TYR A 212 -15.92 2.69 -2.38
N ASN A 213 -16.90 2.60 -3.29
CA ASN A 213 -17.67 1.37 -3.42
C ASN A 213 -16.77 0.22 -3.89
N HIS A 214 -16.96 -0.95 -3.32
CA HIS A 214 -16.38 -2.17 -3.83
C HIS A 214 -17.37 -2.91 -4.72
N TYR A 215 -16.91 -3.29 -5.90
CA TYR A 215 -17.63 -4.15 -6.84
C TYR A 215 -16.74 -5.31 -7.24
N GLN A 216 -17.05 -6.50 -6.73
CA GLN A 216 -16.20 -7.69 -6.87
C GLN A 216 -15.81 -7.99 -8.33
N ALA A 217 -16.77 -7.95 -9.26
CA ALA A 217 -16.51 -8.21 -10.68
C ALA A 217 -15.57 -7.17 -11.32
N ILE A 218 -15.69 -5.90 -10.93
CA ILE A 218 -14.81 -4.82 -11.41
C ILE A 218 -13.41 -5.00 -10.84
N ALA A 219 -13.30 -5.29 -9.55
CA ALA A 219 -12.01 -5.55 -8.89
C ALA A 219 -11.31 -6.76 -9.52
N GLU A 220 -12.02 -7.87 -9.72
CA GLU A 220 -11.47 -9.06 -10.35
C GLU A 220 -10.97 -8.79 -11.78
N SER A 221 -11.74 -8.08 -12.60
CA SER A 221 -11.32 -7.73 -13.96
C SER A 221 -10.07 -6.85 -13.97
N LYS A 222 -10.03 -5.82 -13.11
CA LYS A 222 -8.86 -4.91 -13.01
C LYS A 222 -7.61 -5.64 -12.51
N LEU A 223 -7.75 -6.44 -11.45
CA LEU A 223 -6.65 -7.21 -10.87
C LEU A 223 -6.10 -8.24 -11.85
N ARG A 224 -6.97 -8.96 -12.58
CA ARG A 224 -6.54 -9.89 -13.61
C ARG A 224 -5.71 -9.18 -14.69
N ASN A 225 -6.22 -8.07 -15.21
CA ASN A 225 -5.55 -7.34 -16.29
C ASN A 225 -4.18 -6.82 -15.86
N ILE A 226 -4.08 -6.19 -14.68
CA ILE A 226 -2.78 -5.66 -14.23
C ILE A 226 -1.80 -6.78 -13.89
N CYS A 227 -2.27 -7.90 -13.31
CA CYS A 227 -1.43 -9.06 -13.04
C CYS A 227 -0.88 -9.67 -14.32
N GLU A 228 -1.69 -9.78 -15.38
CA GLU A 228 -1.24 -10.28 -16.67
C GLU A 228 -0.14 -9.40 -17.29
N LEU A 229 -0.32 -8.09 -17.29
CA LEU A 229 0.70 -7.13 -17.74
C LEU A 229 1.97 -7.20 -16.89
N PHE A 230 1.80 -7.27 -15.57
CA PHE A 230 2.94 -7.38 -14.65
C PHE A 230 3.72 -8.67 -14.85
N ILE A 231 3.05 -9.80 -15.07
CA ILE A 231 3.70 -11.09 -15.31
C ILE A 231 4.48 -11.06 -16.64
N GLU A 232 3.92 -10.49 -17.70
CA GLU A 232 4.63 -10.35 -18.99
C GLU A 232 5.92 -9.55 -18.83
N TRP A 233 5.85 -8.43 -18.12
CA TRP A 233 7.03 -7.63 -17.79
C TRP A 233 8.02 -8.42 -16.92
N LEU A 234 7.54 -9.06 -15.86
CA LEU A 234 8.33 -9.83 -14.88
C LEU A 234 9.09 -10.98 -15.55
N ASP A 235 8.42 -11.73 -16.43
CA ASP A 235 9.02 -12.86 -17.14
C ASP A 235 10.11 -12.36 -18.13
N GLY A 236 9.92 -11.18 -18.73
CA GLY A 236 10.95 -10.53 -19.55
C GLY A 236 12.18 -10.05 -18.76
N LYS A 237 12.05 -9.90 -17.44
CA LYS A 237 13.13 -9.41 -16.54
C LYS A 237 13.62 -10.47 -15.56
N ARG A 238 13.23 -11.73 -15.75
CA ARG A 238 13.46 -12.85 -14.81
C ARG A 238 14.91 -12.98 -14.32
N GLU A 239 15.89 -12.68 -15.17
CA GLU A 239 17.31 -12.74 -14.85
C GLU A 239 17.74 -11.65 -13.84
N LEU A 240 17.06 -10.50 -13.84
CA LEU A 240 17.32 -9.38 -12.95
C LEU A 240 16.66 -9.55 -11.57
N ILE A 241 15.72 -10.50 -11.44
CA ILE A 241 14.98 -10.73 -10.20
C ILE A 241 15.70 -11.77 -9.34
N THR A 242 16.26 -11.31 -8.23
CA THR A 242 16.96 -12.15 -7.25
C THR A 242 16.04 -12.71 -6.18
N ASN A 243 14.96 -11.99 -5.83
CA ASN A 243 13.95 -12.46 -4.88
C ASN A 243 12.98 -13.45 -5.53
N LYS A 244 13.34 -14.73 -5.53
CA LYS A 244 12.57 -15.79 -6.19
C LYS A 244 11.21 -16.11 -5.54
N LYS A 245 10.90 -15.54 -4.38
CA LYS A 245 9.57 -15.72 -3.74
C LYS A 245 8.41 -15.23 -4.58
N ILE A 246 8.66 -14.26 -5.48
CA ILE A 246 7.63 -13.77 -6.40
C ILE A 246 7.15 -14.83 -7.38
N PHE A 247 8.02 -15.77 -7.78
CA PHE A 247 7.73 -16.84 -8.74
C PHE A 247 7.17 -18.12 -8.11
N ASN A 248 6.96 -18.17 -6.81
CA ASN A 248 6.48 -19.35 -6.07
C ASN A 248 7.19 -20.68 -6.42
N GLU A 249 8.47 -20.63 -6.79
CA GLU A 249 9.25 -21.80 -7.27
C GLU A 249 9.43 -22.89 -6.20
N HIS A 250 9.13 -22.62 -4.93
CA HIS A 250 9.29 -23.58 -3.84
C HIS A 250 8.29 -24.75 -3.85
N GLU A 251 7.13 -24.63 -4.50
CA GLU A 251 6.19 -25.76 -4.62
C GLU A 251 6.57 -26.71 -5.76
N LEU A 252 7.22 -26.20 -6.81
CA LEU A 252 7.65 -27.04 -7.95
C LEU A 252 8.76 -28.03 -7.59
N LEU A 253 9.54 -27.74 -6.54
CA LEU A 253 10.62 -28.64 -6.07
C LEU A 253 10.13 -29.72 -5.08
N ARG A 254 8.88 -29.66 -4.61
CA ARG A 254 8.29 -30.65 -3.69
C ARG A 254 7.46 -31.73 -4.41
N THR A 255 7.27 -31.60 -5.71
CA THR A 255 6.48 -32.54 -6.54
C THR A 255 7.33 -33.41 -7.49
N ASN A 256 8.66 -33.40 -7.36
CA ASN A 256 9.59 -34.30 -8.08
C ASN A 256 10.27 -35.23 -7.11
#